data_dbf0b621e601a46ff924c207a07293ad
#
_entry.id   dbf0b621e601a46ff924c207a07293ad
#
_cell.length_a   1.000
_cell.length_b   1.000
_cell.length_c   1.000
_cell.angle_alpha   90.00
_cell.angle_beta   90.00
_cell.angle_gamma   90.00
#
_symmetry.space_group_name_H-M   'P 1'
#
loop_
_entity.id
_entity.type
_entity.pdbx_description
1 polymer ?
#
loop_
_entity_poly.entity_id
_entity_poly.type
_entity_poly.pdbx_seq_one_letter_code
_entity_poly.pdbx_strand_id
1 'polypeptide(L)'
;MSEDDILVTERLGKSFGGFAAVSDVNLKVRRGSIHALIGPNGAGKTTCFNMLTKFVAPSFGRILFNGRDITATRPADVARLGLARSFQISAIFPHLTALENVRVALQRHRGDSFDFWRSKKTLTPLNAHAMELLDQVGLADWANSVAVEISYGRKRALEIATTLALDPEMLLLDEPMAGLGLEDIDRIAALIRRVSANRTILMVEHNLQVVADLSDRITVLTRGRVLAEGDYRAVSANQQVRQAYMGVGYGYG
;
A
#
# COMPACT_ATOMS: atom_id res chain seq x y z
N MET A 1 -16.81 -16.87 0.79
CA MET A 1 -16.35 -15.49 0.54
C MET A 1 -17.60 -14.65 0.43
N SER A 2 -17.76 -13.58 1.19
CA SER A 2 -18.86 -12.64 0.93
C SER A 2 -18.52 -11.89 -0.36
N GLU A 3 -19.53 -11.47 -1.15
CA GLU A 3 -19.33 -10.64 -2.35
C GLU A 3 -18.62 -9.31 -2.03
N ASP A 4 -18.61 -8.92 -0.77
CA ASP A 4 -18.01 -7.69 -0.27
C ASP A 4 -16.49 -7.78 -0.05
N ASP A 5 -15.87 -8.97 -0.02
CA ASP A 5 -14.45 -9.11 0.25
C ASP A 5 -13.65 -9.05 -1.06
N ILE A 6 -12.81 -8.01 -1.22
CA ILE A 6 -11.95 -7.85 -2.39
C ILE A 6 -10.70 -8.72 -2.33
N LEU A 7 -10.12 -8.89 -1.13
CA LEU A 7 -8.93 -9.70 -0.88
C LEU A 7 -9.19 -10.67 0.27
N VAL A 8 -8.90 -11.95 0.05
CA VAL A 8 -8.99 -12.99 1.07
C VAL A 8 -7.71 -13.82 1.06
N THR A 9 -7.17 -14.11 2.24
CA THR A 9 -6.13 -15.13 2.38
C THR A 9 -6.66 -16.31 3.18
N GLU A 10 -6.30 -17.51 2.76
CA GLU A 10 -6.69 -18.75 3.43
C GLU A 10 -5.44 -19.48 3.87
N ARG A 11 -5.25 -19.57 5.18
CA ARG A 11 -4.12 -20.23 5.83
C ARG A 11 -2.78 -19.84 5.22
N LEU A 12 -2.62 -18.54 4.89
CA LEU A 12 -1.43 -18.03 4.24
C LEU A 12 -0.21 -18.19 5.14
N GLY A 13 0.87 -18.75 4.60
CA GLY A 13 2.08 -18.93 5.34
C GLY A 13 3.37 -18.92 4.52
N LYS A 14 4.46 -18.51 5.19
CA LYS A 14 5.80 -18.46 4.65
C LYS A 14 6.84 -18.92 5.64
N SER A 15 7.66 -19.87 5.22
CA SER A 15 8.84 -20.31 5.95
C SER A 15 10.11 -19.98 5.18
N PHE A 16 11.15 -19.57 5.90
CA PHE A 16 12.50 -19.34 5.39
C PHE A 16 13.48 -20.20 6.21
N GLY A 17 14.17 -21.15 5.57
CA GLY A 17 15.19 -21.97 6.23
C GLY A 17 14.71 -22.63 7.54
N GLY A 18 13.44 -23.08 7.59
CA GLY A 18 12.84 -23.71 8.79
C GLY A 18 12.17 -22.73 9.75
N PHE A 19 12.41 -21.41 9.62
CA PHE A 19 11.73 -20.39 10.43
C PHE A 19 10.41 -19.95 9.76
N ALA A 20 9.28 -20.11 10.48
CA ALA A 20 7.98 -19.66 10.00
C ALA A 20 7.79 -18.16 10.28
N ALA A 21 8.00 -17.34 9.24
CA ALA A 21 7.82 -15.88 9.33
C ALA A 21 6.34 -15.47 9.31
N VAL A 22 5.49 -16.23 8.61
CA VAL A 22 4.03 -16.10 8.60
C VAL A 22 3.42 -17.49 8.67
N SER A 23 2.40 -17.68 9.49
CA SER A 23 1.79 -18.99 9.74
C SER A 23 0.28 -18.85 9.93
N ASP A 24 -0.48 -19.47 9.03
CA ASP A 24 -1.94 -19.58 9.11
C ASP A 24 -2.67 -18.22 9.17
N VAL A 25 -2.23 -17.26 8.36
CA VAL A 25 -2.87 -15.93 8.29
C VAL A 25 -4.11 -16.01 7.40
N ASN A 26 -5.26 -15.74 8.02
CA ASN A 26 -6.57 -15.63 7.38
C ASN A 26 -6.98 -14.17 7.45
N LEU A 27 -6.76 -13.40 6.37
CA LEU A 27 -7.06 -11.99 6.25
C LEU A 27 -8.24 -11.81 5.30
N LYS A 28 -9.19 -10.93 5.65
CA LYS A 28 -10.29 -10.52 4.79
C LYS A 28 -10.32 -9.00 4.71
N VAL A 29 -10.17 -8.48 3.50
CA VAL A 29 -10.24 -7.04 3.25
C VAL A 29 -11.54 -6.74 2.52
N ARG A 30 -12.39 -5.91 3.14
CA ARG A 30 -13.65 -5.50 2.57
C ARG A 30 -13.42 -4.46 1.46
N ARG A 31 -14.17 -4.56 0.38
CA ARG A 31 -14.18 -3.58 -0.69
C ARG A 31 -14.56 -2.20 -0.17
N GLY A 32 -13.85 -1.16 -0.64
CA GLY A 32 -14.08 0.24 -0.28
C GLY A 32 -13.71 0.60 1.15
N SER A 33 -13.00 -0.27 1.90
CA SER A 33 -12.54 0.02 3.25
C SER A 33 -11.05 0.38 3.29
N ILE A 34 -10.65 1.06 4.36
CA ILE A 34 -9.25 1.20 4.77
C ILE A 34 -8.98 0.14 5.85
N HIS A 35 -8.16 -0.83 5.54
CA HIS A 35 -7.76 -1.90 6.45
C HIS A 35 -6.30 -1.73 6.86
N ALA A 36 -6.02 -1.66 8.15
CA ALA A 36 -4.65 -1.60 8.67
C ALA A 36 -4.15 -2.96 9.13
N LEU A 37 -2.94 -3.30 8.73
CA LEU A 37 -2.19 -4.45 9.23
C LEU A 37 -1.09 -3.95 10.16
N ILE A 38 -1.26 -4.14 11.46
CA ILE A 38 -0.34 -3.65 12.48
C ILE A 38 0.32 -4.78 13.24
N GLY A 39 1.30 -4.46 14.09
CA GLY A 39 1.99 -5.42 14.94
C GLY A 39 3.43 -4.98 15.22
N PRO A 40 4.07 -5.57 16.23
CA PRO A 40 5.46 -5.24 16.58
C PRO A 40 6.44 -5.56 15.44
N ASN A 41 7.69 -5.09 15.59
CA ASN A 41 8.76 -5.42 14.66
C ASN A 41 8.98 -6.95 14.64
N GLY A 42 9.17 -7.50 13.44
CA GLY A 42 9.28 -8.96 13.27
C GLY A 42 7.95 -9.73 13.33
N ALA A 43 6.80 -9.08 13.44
CA ALA A 43 5.49 -9.73 13.47
C ALA A 43 5.10 -10.46 12.17
N GLY A 44 5.82 -10.22 11.05
CA GLY A 44 5.53 -10.83 9.75
C GLY A 44 4.77 -9.91 8.77
N LYS A 45 4.51 -8.64 9.12
CA LYS A 45 3.76 -7.68 8.28
C LYS A 45 4.33 -7.55 6.87
N THR A 46 5.61 -7.21 6.76
CA THR A 46 6.32 -7.07 5.47
C THR A 46 6.32 -8.36 4.66
N THR A 47 6.49 -9.51 5.31
CA THR A 47 6.41 -10.82 4.66
C THR A 47 5.01 -11.07 4.12
N CYS A 48 3.97 -10.74 4.88
CA CYS A 48 2.58 -10.83 4.44
C CYS A 48 2.35 -9.95 3.20
N PHE A 49 2.73 -8.68 3.25
CA PHE A 49 2.64 -7.75 2.10
C PHE A 49 3.40 -8.25 0.87
N ASN A 50 4.61 -8.76 1.06
CA ASN A 50 5.41 -9.33 -0.03
C ASN A 50 4.76 -10.56 -0.67
N MET A 51 4.03 -11.37 0.11
CA MET A 51 3.25 -12.49 -0.44
C MET A 51 2.03 -12.00 -1.23
N LEU A 52 1.30 -10.99 -0.73
CA LEU A 52 0.13 -10.41 -1.42
C LEU A 52 0.53 -9.81 -2.78
N THR A 53 1.69 -9.15 -2.84
CA THR A 53 2.23 -8.51 -4.05
C THR A 53 3.09 -9.44 -4.91
N LYS A 54 3.23 -10.70 -4.48
CA LYS A 54 3.99 -11.77 -5.20
C LYS A 54 5.50 -11.54 -5.29
N PHE A 55 6.06 -10.59 -4.50
CA PHE A 55 7.52 -10.49 -4.36
C PHE A 55 8.11 -11.70 -3.64
N VAL A 56 7.31 -12.36 -2.81
CA VAL A 56 7.65 -13.61 -2.14
C VAL A 56 6.51 -14.60 -2.40
N ALA A 57 6.84 -15.80 -2.89
CA ALA A 57 5.86 -16.86 -3.02
C ALA A 57 5.50 -17.43 -1.64
N PRO A 58 4.22 -17.64 -1.32
CA PRO A 58 3.83 -18.34 -0.09
C PRO A 58 4.37 -19.78 -0.08
N SER A 59 4.64 -20.31 1.10
CA SER A 59 5.00 -21.72 1.27
C SER A 59 3.76 -22.62 1.32
N PHE A 60 2.64 -22.07 1.80
CA PHE A 60 1.33 -22.74 1.83
C PHE A 60 0.22 -21.70 1.95
N GLY A 61 -1.02 -22.16 1.75
CA GLY A 61 -2.21 -21.31 1.76
C GLY A 61 -2.51 -20.70 0.39
N ARG A 62 -3.57 -19.89 0.35
CA ARG A 62 -4.07 -19.27 -0.90
C ARG A 62 -4.30 -17.78 -0.73
N ILE A 63 -4.25 -17.05 -1.84
CA ILE A 63 -4.58 -15.63 -1.95
C ILE A 63 -5.63 -15.49 -3.03
N LEU A 64 -6.77 -14.95 -2.66
CA LEU A 64 -7.89 -14.69 -3.57
C LEU A 64 -8.07 -13.17 -3.71
N PHE A 65 -8.12 -12.67 -4.93
CA PHE A 65 -8.40 -11.28 -5.26
C PHE A 65 -9.58 -11.21 -6.23
N ASN A 66 -10.62 -10.46 -5.90
CA ASN A 66 -11.90 -10.46 -6.64
C ASN A 66 -12.43 -11.88 -6.91
N GLY A 67 -12.32 -12.79 -5.94
CA GLY A 67 -12.74 -14.17 -6.07
C GLY A 67 -11.80 -15.08 -6.87
N ARG A 68 -10.82 -14.52 -7.56
CA ARG A 68 -9.84 -15.26 -8.35
C ARG A 68 -8.64 -15.66 -7.50
N ASP A 69 -8.23 -16.93 -7.59
CA ASP A 69 -6.97 -17.39 -6.99
C ASP A 69 -5.78 -16.78 -7.75
N ILE A 70 -5.00 -15.95 -7.03
CA ILE A 70 -3.81 -15.30 -7.55
C ILE A 70 -2.52 -15.89 -6.94
N THR A 71 -2.60 -17.00 -6.23
CA THR A 71 -1.49 -17.57 -5.44
C THR A 71 -0.24 -17.82 -6.28
N ALA A 72 -0.38 -18.32 -7.50
CA ALA A 72 0.73 -18.57 -8.43
C ALA A 72 0.88 -17.48 -9.52
N THR A 73 0.14 -16.37 -9.44
CA THR A 73 0.16 -15.30 -10.44
C THR A 73 1.46 -14.48 -10.32
N ARG A 74 2.01 -14.05 -11.44
CA ARG A 74 3.23 -13.21 -11.46
C ARG A 74 2.94 -11.79 -10.97
N PRO A 75 3.92 -11.08 -10.35
CA PRO A 75 3.73 -9.73 -9.82
C PRO A 75 3.13 -8.74 -10.83
N ALA A 76 3.63 -8.75 -12.06
CA ALA A 76 3.15 -7.86 -13.12
C ALA A 76 1.68 -8.11 -13.49
N ASP A 77 1.23 -9.36 -13.43
CA ASP A 77 -0.14 -9.73 -13.76
C ASP A 77 -1.08 -9.39 -12.60
N VAL A 78 -0.65 -9.55 -11.35
CA VAL A 78 -1.42 -9.11 -10.15
C VAL A 78 -1.69 -7.62 -10.21
N ALA A 79 -0.69 -6.82 -10.59
CA ALA A 79 -0.87 -5.39 -10.73
C ALA A 79 -1.81 -5.02 -11.90
N ARG A 80 -1.90 -5.85 -12.97
CA ARG A 80 -2.90 -5.69 -14.06
C ARG A 80 -4.31 -6.06 -13.63
N LEU A 81 -4.44 -6.92 -12.63
CA LEU A 81 -5.73 -7.26 -12.04
C LEU A 81 -6.28 -6.17 -11.12
N GLY A 82 -5.53 -5.09 -10.89
CA GLY A 82 -5.96 -3.95 -10.07
C GLY A 82 -5.46 -3.97 -8.62
N LEU A 83 -4.51 -4.85 -8.26
CA LEU A 83 -3.85 -4.83 -6.95
C LEU A 83 -2.48 -4.18 -7.09
N ALA A 84 -2.34 -2.93 -6.69
CA ALA A 84 -1.09 -2.20 -6.77
C ALA A 84 -0.51 -1.88 -5.39
N ARG A 85 0.82 -1.94 -5.27
CA ARG A 85 1.55 -1.51 -4.07
C ARG A 85 2.27 -0.19 -4.36
N SER A 86 2.14 0.79 -3.45
CA SER A 86 3.05 1.93 -3.44
C SER A 86 4.42 1.43 -3.00
N PHE A 87 5.42 1.64 -3.83
CA PHE A 87 6.80 1.32 -3.48
C PHE A 87 7.38 2.45 -2.63
N GLN A 88 8.40 2.16 -1.83
CA GLN A 88 9.19 3.18 -1.14
C GLN A 88 9.72 4.21 -2.14
N ILE A 89 10.07 5.42 -1.68
CA ILE A 89 10.55 6.58 -2.47
C ILE A 89 11.53 6.25 -3.62
N SER A 90 12.18 5.10 -3.56
CA SER A 90 13.04 4.56 -4.63
C SER A 90 12.36 4.27 -5.98
N ALA A 91 11.03 4.30 -6.04
CA ALA A 91 10.28 4.08 -7.29
C ALA A 91 10.06 5.35 -8.12
N ILE A 92 10.43 6.53 -7.60
CA ILE A 92 10.34 7.80 -8.30
C ILE A 92 11.63 8.00 -9.11
N PHE A 93 11.50 8.46 -10.34
CA PHE A 93 12.64 8.90 -11.15
C PHE A 93 13.10 10.29 -10.68
N PRO A 94 14.23 10.39 -9.96
CA PRO A 94 14.60 11.61 -9.25
C PRO A 94 14.88 12.80 -10.16
N HIS A 95 15.33 12.56 -11.39
CA HIS A 95 15.69 13.58 -12.38
C HIS A 95 14.57 13.90 -13.36
N LEU A 96 13.42 13.28 -13.24
CA LEU A 96 12.22 13.65 -13.97
C LEU A 96 11.35 14.61 -13.15
N THR A 97 10.56 15.43 -13.82
CA THR A 97 9.55 16.27 -13.15
C THR A 97 8.45 15.38 -12.53
N ALA A 98 7.64 15.95 -11.63
CA ALA A 98 6.49 15.25 -11.08
C ALA A 98 5.53 14.78 -12.19
N LEU A 99 5.26 15.63 -13.18
CA LEU A 99 4.43 15.32 -14.36
C LEU A 99 5.04 14.16 -15.17
N GLU A 100 6.35 14.19 -15.42
CA GLU A 100 7.02 13.13 -16.17
C GLU A 100 6.98 11.79 -15.43
N ASN A 101 7.12 11.78 -14.10
CA ASN A 101 6.99 10.58 -13.27
C ASN A 101 5.61 9.92 -13.45
N VAL A 102 4.53 10.70 -13.34
CA VAL A 102 3.17 10.19 -13.51
C VAL A 102 2.93 9.72 -14.94
N ARG A 103 3.44 10.46 -15.96
CA ARG A 103 3.34 10.04 -17.36
C ARG A 103 4.02 8.70 -17.64
N VAL A 104 5.19 8.44 -17.05
CA VAL A 104 5.88 7.14 -17.16
C VAL A 104 4.99 6.01 -16.64
N ALA A 105 4.32 6.22 -15.50
CA ALA A 105 3.39 5.23 -14.97
C ALA A 105 2.17 4.99 -15.88
N LEU A 106 1.61 6.05 -16.47
CA LEU A 106 0.48 6.00 -17.40
C LEU A 106 0.79 5.26 -18.72
N GLN A 107 2.06 5.21 -19.17
CA GLN A 107 2.45 4.49 -20.39
C GLN A 107 2.10 3.01 -20.33
N ARG A 108 2.04 2.43 -19.13
CA ARG A 108 1.72 1.02 -18.96
C ARG A 108 0.38 0.62 -19.59
N HIS A 109 -0.62 1.50 -19.55
CA HIS A 109 -1.93 1.23 -20.15
C HIS A 109 -1.91 1.20 -21.68
N ARG A 110 -0.90 1.83 -22.31
CA ARG A 110 -0.78 1.91 -23.77
C ARG A 110 -0.07 0.69 -24.38
N GLY A 111 0.57 -0.17 -23.58
CA GLY A 111 1.41 -1.26 -24.07
C GLY A 111 2.75 -0.81 -24.69
N ASP A 112 3.03 0.49 -24.72
CA ASP A 112 4.17 1.13 -25.39
C ASP A 112 5.40 1.25 -24.47
N SER A 113 5.45 0.52 -23.38
CA SER A 113 6.48 0.65 -22.32
C SER A 113 7.92 0.43 -22.79
N PHE A 114 8.12 -0.09 -24.01
CA PHE A 114 9.43 -0.38 -24.61
C PHE A 114 9.77 0.50 -25.82
N ASP A 115 8.93 1.49 -26.16
CA ASP A 115 9.17 2.38 -27.31
C ASP A 115 10.15 3.53 -26.95
N PHE A 116 11.39 3.18 -26.63
CA PHE A 116 12.46 4.14 -26.27
C PHE A 116 12.85 5.10 -27.40
N TRP A 117 12.43 4.81 -28.63
CA TRP A 117 12.78 5.55 -29.86
C TRP A 117 11.79 6.67 -30.18
N ARG A 118 10.64 6.74 -29.52
CA ARG A 118 9.65 7.75 -29.81
C ARG A 118 9.93 9.06 -29.05
N SER A 119 9.69 10.18 -29.72
CA SER A 119 9.85 11.52 -29.15
C SER A 119 8.99 11.70 -27.86
N LYS A 120 9.49 12.46 -26.88
CA LYS A 120 8.72 12.90 -25.69
C LYS A 120 7.34 13.51 -26.05
N LYS A 121 7.17 14.05 -27.28
CA LYS A 121 5.91 14.56 -27.80
C LYS A 121 4.80 13.52 -27.90
N THR A 122 5.11 12.24 -28.03
CA THR A 122 4.11 11.15 -28.06
C THR A 122 3.41 10.94 -26.71
N LEU A 123 3.99 11.47 -25.63
CA LEU A 123 3.44 11.41 -24.29
C LEU A 123 2.56 12.62 -23.92
N THR A 124 2.52 13.63 -24.79
CA THR A 124 1.68 14.84 -24.59
C THR A 124 0.19 14.50 -24.35
N PRO A 125 -0.43 13.51 -25.03
CA PRO A 125 -1.81 13.12 -24.76
C PRO A 125 -2.07 12.64 -23.33
N LEU A 126 -1.01 12.20 -22.61
CA LEU A 126 -1.11 11.76 -21.21
C LEU A 126 -1.04 12.93 -20.22
N ASN A 127 -0.72 14.15 -20.68
CA ASN A 127 -0.53 15.30 -19.79
C ASN A 127 -1.80 15.65 -19.01
N ALA A 128 -2.95 15.65 -19.65
CA ALA A 128 -4.22 15.98 -19.00
C ALA A 128 -4.49 15.01 -17.83
N HIS A 129 -4.44 13.71 -18.09
CA HIS A 129 -4.65 12.70 -17.06
C HIS A 129 -3.56 12.72 -15.99
N ALA A 130 -2.30 12.97 -16.37
CA ALA A 130 -1.22 13.11 -15.39
C ALA A 130 -1.42 14.33 -14.48
N MET A 131 -1.92 15.46 -15.03
CA MET A 131 -2.27 16.64 -14.24
C MET A 131 -3.44 16.38 -13.29
N GLU A 132 -4.49 15.69 -13.74
CA GLU A 132 -5.60 15.27 -12.88
C GLU A 132 -5.12 14.42 -11.69
N LEU A 133 -4.21 13.47 -11.92
CA LEU A 133 -3.63 12.65 -10.86
C LEU A 133 -2.76 13.48 -9.90
N LEU A 134 -1.99 14.43 -10.42
CA LEU A 134 -1.21 15.35 -9.59
C LEU A 134 -2.11 16.26 -8.75
N ASP A 135 -3.21 16.73 -9.31
CA ASP A 135 -4.21 17.54 -8.58
C ASP A 135 -4.86 16.72 -7.46
N GLN A 136 -5.25 15.47 -7.74
CA GLN A 136 -5.80 14.54 -6.73
C GLN A 136 -4.88 14.37 -5.52
N VAL A 137 -3.57 14.42 -5.71
CA VAL A 137 -2.59 14.28 -4.62
C VAL A 137 -2.05 15.62 -4.09
N GLY A 138 -2.57 16.76 -4.61
CA GLY A 138 -2.18 18.11 -4.20
C GLY A 138 -0.80 18.53 -4.69
N LEU A 139 -0.40 18.07 -5.88
CA LEU A 139 0.89 18.36 -6.51
C LEU A 139 0.76 19.13 -7.85
N ALA A 140 -0.41 19.68 -8.19
CA ALA A 140 -0.61 20.40 -9.47
C ALA A 140 0.40 21.52 -9.66
N ASP A 141 0.63 22.36 -8.64
CA ASP A 141 1.60 23.47 -8.66
C ASP A 141 3.06 23.01 -8.79
N TRP A 142 3.32 21.74 -8.49
CA TRP A 142 4.64 21.12 -8.51
C TRP A 142 4.88 20.25 -9.74
N ALA A 143 3.96 20.25 -10.70
CA ALA A 143 4.00 19.40 -11.89
C ALA A 143 5.32 19.50 -12.66
N ASN A 144 5.88 20.69 -12.77
CA ASN A 144 7.13 20.97 -13.49
C ASN A 144 8.39 20.92 -12.60
N SER A 145 8.25 20.69 -11.29
CA SER A 145 9.38 20.57 -10.36
C SER A 145 10.04 19.20 -10.52
N VAL A 146 11.37 19.18 -10.50
CA VAL A 146 12.15 17.94 -10.57
C VAL A 146 11.97 17.17 -9.25
N ALA A 147 11.73 15.87 -9.34
CA ALA A 147 11.35 15.07 -8.17
C ALA A 147 12.40 15.07 -7.05
N VAL A 148 13.69 15.23 -7.36
CA VAL A 148 14.74 15.33 -6.32
C VAL A 148 14.62 16.60 -5.49
N GLU A 149 14.05 17.69 -6.04
CA GLU A 149 13.97 19.02 -5.42
C GLU A 149 12.75 19.21 -4.51
N ILE A 150 11.70 18.40 -4.68
CA ILE A 150 10.51 18.48 -3.85
C ILE A 150 10.72 17.84 -2.47
N SER A 151 9.96 18.32 -1.46
CA SER A 151 10.07 17.83 -0.08
C SER A 151 9.72 16.35 0.03
N TYR A 152 10.14 15.72 1.13
CA TYR A 152 9.90 14.30 1.38
C TYR A 152 8.40 13.94 1.38
N GLY A 153 7.56 14.75 2.04
CA GLY A 153 6.11 14.56 2.04
C GLY A 153 5.50 14.67 0.63
N ARG A 154 6.00 15.59 -0.21
CA ARG A 154 5.58 15.69 -1.61
C ARG A 154 6.04 14.50 -2.44
N LYS A 155 7.24 13.96 -2.17
CA LYS A 155 7.70 12.71 -2.81
C LYS A 155 6.75 11.56 -2.49
N ARG A 156 6.28 11.48 -1.24
CA ARG A 156 5.31 10.47 -0.83
C ARG A 156 3.97 10.63 -1.56
N ALA A 157 3.48 11.86 -1.71
CA ALA A 157 2.28 12.13 -2.51
C ALA A 157 2.48 11.76 -3.99
N LEU A 158 3.67 12.03 -4.56
CA LEU A 158 4.01 11.65 -5.94
C LEU A 158 4.04 10.13 -6.13
N GLU A 159 4.53 9.37 -5.16
CA GLU A 159 4.45 7.89 -5.19
C GLU A 159 3.00 7.40 -5.24
N ILE A 160 2.13 8.00 -4.45
CA ILE A 160 0.70 7.67 -4.49
C ILE A 160 0.14 8.01 -5.88
N ALA A 161 0.47 9.18 -6.46
CA ALA A 161 0.04 9.56 -7.80
C ALA A 161 0.50 8.56 -8.88
N THR A 162 1.77 8.13 -8.85
CA THR A 162 2.28 7.12 -9.80
C THR A 162 1.62 5.76 -9.62
N THR A 163 1.23 5.41 -8.39
CA THR A 163 0.48 4.19 -8.13
C THR A 163 -0.97 4.31 -8.61
N LEU A 164 -1.62 5.47 -8.41
CA LEU A 164 -2.96 5.77 -8.92
C LEU A 164 -3.02 5.75 -10.46
N ALA A 165 -1.93 6.11 -11.12
CA ALA A 165 -1.80 6.01 -12.58
C ALA A 165 -1.95 4.58 -13.13
N LEU A 166 -1.86 3.57 -12.28
CA LEU A 166 -2.13 2.17 -12.63
C LEU A 166 -3.63 1.81 -12.55
N ASP A 167 -4.47 2.76 -12.16
CA ASP A 167 -5.91 2.62 -11.91
C ASP A 167 -6.26 1.37 -11.07
N PRO A 168 -5.71 1.26 -9.84
CA PRO A 168 -5.93 0.08 -9.02
C PRO A 168 -7.30 0.10 -8.35
N GLU A 169 -7.94 -1.08 -8.23
CA GLU A 169 -9.09 -1.30 -7.35
C GLU A 169 -8.67 -1.34 -5.88
N MET A 170 -7.46 -1.83 -5.63
CA MET A 170 -6.90 -1.96 -4.28
C MET A 170 -5.46 -1.47 -4.24
N LEU A 171 -5.19 -0.57 -3.27
CA LEU A 171 -3.84 -0.07 -2.96
C LEU A 171 -3.29 -0.76 -1.72
N LEU A 172 -2.04 -1.20 -1.82
CA LEU A 172 -1.25 -1.63 -0.67
C LEU A 172 -0.24 -0.51 -0.34
N LEU A 173 -0.37 0.08 0.84
CA LEU A 173 0.50 1.15 1.34
C LEU A 173 1.42 0.61 2.44
N ASP A 174 2.73 0.65 2.21
CA ASP A 174 3.72 0.15 3.17
C ASP A 174 4.34 1.32 3.94
N GLU A 175 3.94 1.47 5.21
CA GLU A 175 4.37 2.53 6.11
C GLU A 175 4.30 3.94 5.46
N PRO A 176 3.12 4.37 4.99
CA PRO A 176 3.00 5.62 4.24
C PRO A 176 3.41 6.86 5.03
N MET A 177 3.42 6.79 6.37
CA MET A 177 3.80 7.90 7.25
C MET A 177 5.27 7.86 7.71
N ALA A 178 6.03 6.83 7.34
CA ALA A 178 7.40 6.68 7.82
C ALA A 178 8.29 7.85 7.39
N GLY A 179 9.00 8.46 8.35
CA GLY A 179 9.94 9.57 8.11
C GLY A 179 9.31 10.93 7.84
N LEU A 180 7.98 11.06 7.98
CA LEU A 180 7.27 12.33 7.80
C LEU A 180 7.24 13.15 9.09
N GLY A 181 7.29 14.50 8.96
CA GLY A 181 6.93 15.42 10.02
C GLY A 181 5.41 15.49 10.23
N LEU A 182 4.97 16.06 11.36
CA LEU A 182 3.55 16.08 11.74
C LEU A 182 2.63 16.69 10.67
N GLU A 183 3.01 17.83 10.08
CA GLU A 183 2.21 18.47 9.02
C GLU A 183 2.06 17.59 7.77
N ASP A 184 3.12 16.86 7.40
CA ASP A 184 3.08 15.96 6.24
C ASP A 184 2.28 14.68 6.57
N ILE A 185 2.28 14.21 7.83
CA ILE A 185 1.42 13.08 8.29
C ILE A 185 -0.04 13.43 8.06
N ASP A 186 -0.50 14.60 8.53
CA ASP A 186 -1.89 15.03 8.37
C ASP A 186 -2.27 15.17 6.89
N ARG A 187 -1.35 15.71 6.08
CA ARG A 187 -1.56 15.87 4.63
C ARG A 187 -1.69 14.51 3.92
N ILE A 188 -0.82 13.56 4.23
CA ILE A 188 -0.87 12.21 3.64
C ILE A 188 -2.06 11.42 4.17
N ALA A 189 -2.44 11.57 5.45
CA ALA A 189 -3.65 10.97 6.00
C ALA A 189 -4.91 11.46 5.28
N ALA A 190 -5.03 12.78 5.07
CA ALA A 190 -6.13 13.37 4.30
C ALA A 190 -6.14 12.89 2.84
N LEU A 191 -4.96 12.72 2.22
CA LEU A 191 -4.83 12.17 0.88
C LEU A 191 -5.31 10.71 0.83
N ILE A 192 -4.87 9.85 1.75
CA ILE A 192 -5.30 8.45 1.83
C ILE A 192 -6.83 8.36 1.98
N ARG A 193 -7.43 9.17 2.86
CA ARG A 193 -8.89 9.23 3.04
C ARG A 193 -9.61 9.66 1.75
N ARG A 194 -9.07 10.62 1.01
CA ARG A 194 -9.63 11.06 -0.27
C ARG A 194 -9.56 9.96 -1.33
N VAL A 195 -8.43 9.26 -1.42
CA VAL A 195 -8.23 8.15 -2.37
C VAL A 195 -9.12 6.96 -2.04
N SER A 196 -9.39 6.69 -0.76
CA SER A 196 -10.23 5.56 -0.33
C SER A 196 -11.70 5.70 -0.71
N ALA A 197 -12.18 6.89 -1.08
CA ALA A 197 -13.56 7.09 -1.49
C ALA A 197 -13.99 6.20 -2.67
N ASN A 198 -13.05 5.84 -3.54
CA ASN A 198 -13.31 5.03 -4.74
C ASN A 198 -12.41 3.78 -4.83
N ARG A 199 -11.65 3.46 -3.79
CA ARG A 199 -10.67 2.36 -3.79
C ARG A 199 -10.59 1.68 -2.43
N THR A 200 -10.16 0.44 -2.44
CA THR A 200 -9.82 -0.28 -1.21
C THR A 200 -8.37 -0.02 -0.84
N ILE A 201 -8.09 0.16 0.44
CA ILE A 201 -6.73 0.38 0.93
C ILE A 201 -6.39 -0.68 1.98
N LEU A 202 -5.26 -1.37 1.80
CA LEU A 202 -4.62 -2.15 2.85
C LEU A 202 -3.29 -1.46 3.18
N MET A 203 -3.09 -1.04 4.43
CA MET A 203 -1.85 -0.38 4.83
C MET A 203 -1.16 -1.12 5.97
N VAL A 204 0.16 -1.14 5.93
CA VAL A 204 0.99 -1.44 7.11
C VAL A 204 1.34 -0.12 7.75
N GLU A 205 1.08 0.01 9.04
CA GLU A 205 1.41 1.22 9.81
C GLU A 205 1.82 0.85 11.23
N HIS A 206 2.63 1.70 11.82
CA HIS A 206 3.04 1.61 13.23
C HIS A 206 2.61 2.85 14.05
N ASN A 207 2.18 3.92 13.37
CA ASN A 207 1.61 5.10 14.03
C ASN A 207 0.14 4.79 14.40
N LEU A 208 -0.08 4.46 15.68
CA LEU A 208 -1.40 4.06 16.18
C LEU A 208 -2.44 5.17 16.08
N GLN A 209 -2.04 6.45 16.13
CA GLN A 209 -2.97 7.58 15.96
C GLN A 209 -3.51 7.60 14.52
N VAL A 210 -2.64 7.49 13.54
CA VAL A 210 -3.04 7.41 12.12
C VAL A 210 -3.94 6.19 11.86
N VAL A 211 -3.60 5.05 12.47
CA VAL A 211 -4.42 3.83 12.36
C VAL A 211 -5.81 4.06 12.96
N ALA A 212 -5.89 4.70 14.14
CA ALA A 212 -7.15 5.02 14.79
C ALA A 212 -8.03 5.95 13.94
N ASP A 213 -7.42 6.94 13.30
CA ASP A 213 -8.13 7.99 12.57
C ASP A 213 -8.57 7.55 11.16
N LEU A 214 -7.80 6.64 10.52
CA LEU A 214 -8.04 6.27 9.13
C LEU A 214 -8.74 4.93 8.94
N SER A 215 -8.49 3.94 9.82
CA SER A 215 -8.83 2.56 9.52
C SER A 215 -10.25 2.18 9.93
N ASP A 216 -10.99 1.58 9.01
CA ASP A 216 -12.30 0.96 9.29
C ASP A 216 -12.12 -0.39 10.01
N ARG A 217 -11.02 -1.09 9.71
CA ARG A 217 -10.70 -2.40 10.29
C ARG A 217 -9.19 -2.54 10.49
N ILE A 218 -8.83 -3.22 11.54
CA ILE A 218 -7.43 -3.43 11.95
C ILE A 218 -7.22 -4.92 12.18
N THR A 219 -6.17 -5.48 11.56
CA THR A 219 -5.65 -6.81 11.89
C THR A 219 -4.30 -6.67 12.58
N VAL A 220 -4.17 -7.25 13.75
CA VAL A 220 -2.93 -7.27 14.53
C VAL A 220 -2.19 -8.58 14.28
N LEU A 221 -0.97 -8.50 13.77
CA LEU A 221 -0.06 -9.63 13.65
C LEU A 221 0.91 -9.68 14.83
N THR A 222 1.20 -10.89 15.30
CA THR A 222 2.30 -11.18 16.22
C THR A 222 2.88 -12.54 15.90
N ARG A 223 4.22 -12.64 15.85
CA ARG A 223 4.93 -13.89 15.57
C ARG A 223 4.36 -14.65 14.35
N GLY A 224 4.04 -13.92 13.30
CA GLY A 224 3.52 -14.47 12.05
C GLY A 224 2.07 -14.93 12.06
N ARG A 225 1.29 -14.64 13.09
CA ARG A 225 -0.12 -15.04 13.23
C ARG A 225 -1.02 -13.85 13.52
N VAL A 226 -2.30 -13.97 13.17
CA VAL A 226 -3.32 -12.99 13.58
C VAL A 226 -3.57 -13.15 15.08
N LEU A 227 -3.35 -12.07 15.82
CA LEU A 227 -3.61 -11.99 17.26
C LEU A 227 -5.03 -11.48 17.54
N ALA A 228 -5.44 -10.45 16.83
CA ALA A 228 -6.75 -9.82 16.98
C ALA A 228 -7.16 -9.14 15.68
N GLU A 229 -8.47 -8.97 15.50
CA GLU A 229 -9.03 -8.24 14.38
C GLU A 229 -10.32 -7.52 14.82
N GLY A 230 -10.51 -6.28 14.35
CA GLY A 230 -11.69 -5.48 14.70
C GLY A 230 -11.52 -4.02 14.32
N ASP A 231 -12.41 -3.16 14.83
CA ASP A 231 -12.22 -1.72 14.82
C ASP A 231 -11.15 -1.30 15.86
N TYR A 232 -10.77 -0.04 15.85
CA TYR A 232 -9.75 0.49 16.78
C TYR A 232 -10.15 0.27 18.25
N ARG A 233 -11.44 0.43 18.60
CA ARG A 233 -11.94 0.26 19.96
C ARG A 233 -11.75 -1.18 20.44
N ALA A 234 -12.15 -2.16 19.62
CA ALA A 234 -12.02 -3.58 19.94
C ALA A 234 -10.55 -4.00 20.08
N VAL A 235 -9.70 -3.55 19.14
CA VAL A 235 -8.27 -3.88 19.13
C VAL A 235 -7.53 -3.24 20.30
N SER A 236 -7.77 -1.96 20.59
CA SER A 236 -7.14 -1.23 21.70
C SER A 236 -7.55 -1.72 23.08
N ALA A 237 -8.77 -2.28 23.20
CA ALA A 237 -9.25 -2.88 24.45
C ALA A 237 -8.68 -4.29 24.69
N ASN A 238 -8.14 -4.96 23.68
CA ASN A 238 -7.64 -6.32 23.78
C ASN A 238 -6.36 -6.39 24.63
N GLN A 239 -6.41 -7.13 25.73
CA GLN A 239 -5.28 -7.25 26.65
C GLN A 239 -4.05 -7.90 26.02
N GLN A 240 -4.22 -8.88 25.14
CA GLN A 240 -3.10 -9.56 24.45
C GLN A 240 -2.42 -8.59 23.46
N VAL A 241 -3.18 -7.72 22.80
CA VAL A 241 -2.62 -6.67 21.94
C VAL A 241 -1.78 -5.70 22.76
N ARG A 242 -2.31 -5.19 23.89
CA ARG A 242 -1.55 -4.31 24.79
C ARG A 242 -0.25 -4.95 25.24
N GLN A 243 -0.29 -6.21 25.67
CA GLN A 243 0.91 -6.95 26.09
C GLN A 243 1.93 -7.12 24.96
N ALA A 244 1.47 -7.40 23.72
CA ALA A 244 2.35 -7.55 22.56
C ALA A 244 3.12 -6.27 22.22
N TYR A 245 2.50 -5.10 22.46
CA TYR A 245 3.14 -3.79 22.26
C TYR A 245 3.98 -3.35 23.48
N MET A 246 3.53 -3.60 24.71
CA MET A 246 4.25 -3.23 25.93
C MET A 246 5.52 -4.06 26.14
N GLY A 247 5.55 -5.33 25.69
CA GLY A 247 6.74 -6.19 25.73
C GLY A 247 7.89 -5.72 24.80
N VAL A 248 7.67 -4.69 23.97
CA VAL A 248 8.65 -4.14 23.00
C VAL A 248 9.10 -2.72 23.40
N GLY A 249 8.78 -2.26 24.64
CA GLY A 249 9.39 -1.03 25.19
C GLY A 249 8.78 0.30 24.73
N TYR A 250 7.51 0.32 24.34
CA TYR A 250 6.77 1.57 24.22
C TYR A 250 6.24 1.99 25.60
N GLY A 251 7.10 2.62 26.39
CA GLY A 251 6.67 3.42 27.52
C GLY A 251 5.91 4.64 26.99
N TYR A 252 4.68 4.78 27.41
CA TYR A 252 3.96 6.04 27.26
C TYR A 252 4.70 7.10 28.11
N GLY A 253 5.38 8.08 27.47
CA GLY A 253 5.76 9.33 28.04
C GLY A 253 4.76 10.39 27.62
#